data_922ac89044d1de9b6b81ed27daa755d0
#
_entry.id   922ac89044d1de9b6b81ed27daa755d0
#
_cell.length_a   1.000
_cell.length_b   1.000
_cell.length_c   1.000
_cell.angle_alpha   90.00
_cell.angle_beta   90.00
_cell.angle_gamma   90.00
#
_symmetry.space_group_name_H-M   'P 1'
#
loop_
_entity.id
_entity.type
_entity.pdbx_description
1 polymer ?
#
loop_
_entity_poly.entity_id
_entity_poly.type
_entity_poly.pdbx_seq_one_letter_code
_entity_poly.pdbx_strand_id
1 'polypeptide(L)'
;IKAGAMGLKLHEDWGSTPAAITNCLDIADSYDVQVAIHTDTLNEAGCLEDTLQAFGGRTIHTYHTEGAGGGHAPDIIKAAAFMNVLPSSTNPTMPFTVNTIDEHLDMLMVCHHLDKRIREDVAFADSRIRPETIAAEDVLHDLGVFSMLSSDSQAMGRVGEVIIRTWQTANKMKLQRGALIAGETN
;
A
#
# COMPACT_ATOMS: atom_id res chain seq x y z
N ILE A 1 -22.49 -8.53 2.75
CA ILE A 1 -23.16 -7.39 2.14
C ILE A 1 -24.61 -7.30 2.62
N LYS A 2 -25.45 -8.34 2.50
CA LYS A 2 -26.86 -8.31 2.95
C LYS A 2 -27.03 -7.93 4.43
N ALA A 3 -26.04 -8.17 5.27
CA ALA A 3 -26.04 -7.80 6.69
C ALA A 3 -25.57 -6.34 6.95
N GLY A 4 -25.33 -5.56 5.90
CA GLY A 4 -24.92 -4.14 6.02
C GLY A 4 -23.43 -3.87 5.82
N ALA A 5 -22.64 -4.85 5.38
CA ALA A 5 -21.25 -4.58 5.00
C ALA A 5 -21.23 -3.71 3.73
N MET A 6 -20.36 -2.68 3.74
CA MET A 6 -20.24 -1.71 2.65
C MET A 6 -19.16 -2.08 1.63
N GLY A 7 -18.41 -3.14 1.86
CA GLY A 7 -17.32 -3.58 1.00
C GLY A 7 -16.66 -4.83 1.54
N LEU A 8 -15.65 -5.30 0.84
CA LEU A 8 -14.89 -6.50 1.19
C LEU A 8 -13.40 -6.15 1.27
N LYS A 9 -12.72 -6.70 2.26
CA LYS A 9 -11.26 -6.59 2.42
C LYS A 9 -10.62 -7.96 2.27
N LEU A 10 -9.66 -8.05 1.38
CA LEU A 10 -8.77 -9.20 1.23
C LEU A 10 -7.44 -8.93 1.93
N HIS A 11 -6.90 -9.95 2.59
CA HIS A 11 -5.61 -9.91 3.25
C HIS A 11 -4.97 -11.29 3.23
N GLU A 12 -3.66 -11.35 3.10
CA GLU A 12 -2.92 -12.61 3.03
C GLU A 12 -3.15 -13.52 4.23
N ASP A 13 -3.28 -12.99 5.45
CA ASP A 13 -3.54 -13.75 6.67
C ASP A 13 -4.83 -14.59 6.59
N TRP A 14 -5.80 -14.14 5.81
CA TRP A 14 -7.11 -14.79 5.64
C TRP A 14 -7.28 -15.43 4.27
N GLY A 15 -6.34 -15.18 3.38
CA GLY A 15 -6.30 -15.66 2.01
C GLY A 15 -6.56 -14.57 0.97
N SER A 16 -5.53 -14.29 0.18
CA SER A 16 -5.58 -13.41 -0.99
C SER A 16 -5.24 -14.17 -2.27
N THR A 17 -5.68 -15.44 -2.34
CA THR A 17 -5.49 -16.27 -3.52
C THR A 17 -6.27 -15.73 -4.73
N PRO A 18 -5.89 -16.06 -5.97
CA PRO A 18 -6.66 -15.69 -7.16
C PRO A 18 -8.14 -16.05 -7.07
N ALA A 19 -8.47 -17.21 -6.48
CA ALA A 19 -9.86 -17.64 -6.27
C ALA A 19 -10.61 -16.74 -5.27
N ALA A 20 -9.97 -16.38 -4.15
CA ALA A 20 -10.56 -15.48 -3.17
C ALA A 20 -10.80 -14.08 -3.77
N ILE A 21 -9.84 -13.57 -4.53
CA ILE A 21 -9.95 -12.29 -5.24
C ILE A 21 -11.14 -12.32 -6.21
N THR A 22 -11.21 -13.33 -7.06
CA THR A 22 -12.29 -13.48 -8.05
C THR A 22 -13.65 -13.54 -7.36
N ASN A 23 -13.81 -14.36 -6.32
CA ASN A 23 -15.07 -14.50 -5.59
C ASN A 23 -15.51 -13.18 -4.93
N CYS A 24 -14.57 -12.43 -4.33
CA CYS A 24 -14.90 -11.12 -3.74
C CYS A 24 -15.33 -10.12 -4.80
N LEU A 25 -14.66 -10.09 -5.93
CA LEU A 25 -15.00 -9.17 -7.02
C LEU A 25 -16.34 -9.54 -7.69
N ASP A 26 -16.67 -10.83 -7.83
CA ASP A 26 -17.98 -11.28 -8.35
C ASP A 26 -19.13 -10.83 -7.42
N ILE A 27 -18.91 -10.89 -6.12
CA ILE A 27 -19.89 -10.38 -5.15
C ILE A 27 -19.96 -8.86 -5.21
N ALA A 28 -18.82 -8.19 -5.33
CA ALA A 28 -18.76 -6.74 -5.43
C ALA A 28 -19.51 -6.22 -6.66
N ASP A 29 -19.33 -6.85 -7.81
CA ASP A 29 -20.08 -6.52 -9.03
C ASP A 29 -21.59 -6.70 -8.85
N SER A 30 -22.00 -7.75 -8.11
CA SER A 30 -23.43 -8.04 -7.87
C SER A 30 -24.11 -7.05 -6.92
N TYR A 31 -23.37 -6.40 -6.03
CA TYR A 31 -23.89 -5.51 -4.99
C TYR A 31 -23.42 -4.07 -5.12
N ASP A 32 -22.65 -3.74 -6.13
CA ASP A 32 -22.04 -2.42 -6.33
C ASP A 32 -21.31 -1.92 -5.09
N VAL A 33 -20.36 -2.74 -4.62
CA VAL A 33 -19.54 -2.43 -3.43
C VAL A 33 -18.05 -2.56 -3.74
N GLN A 34 -17.24 -1.87 -2.96
CA GLN A 34 -15.79 -1.87 -3.15
C GLN A 34 -15.12 -3.15 -2.62
N VAL A 35 -14.08 -3.58 -3.31
CA VAL A 35 -13.08 -4.52 -2.78
C VAL A 35 -11.76 -3.78 -2.57
N ALA A 36 -11.15 -4.01 -1.42
CA ALA A 36 -9.80 -3.56 -1.11
C ALA A 36 -8.91 -4.75 -0.77
N ILE A 37 -7.63 -4.68 -1.14
CA ILE A 37 -6.71 -5.80 -0.94
C ILE A 37 -5.35 -5.36 -0.38
N HIS A 38 -4.90 -6.08 0.63
CA HIS A 38 -3.49 -6.28 0.95
C HIS A 38 -3.05 -7.54 0.21
N THR A 39 -2.17 -7.41 -0.77
CA THR A 39 -1.75 -8.52 -1.60
C THR A 39 -0.75 -9.44 -0.89
N ASP A 40 -0.53 -10.62 -1.44
CA ASP A 40 0.29 -11.68 -0.85
C ASP A 40 1.77 -11.29 -0.79
N THR A 41 2.24 -10.85 0.36
CA THR A 41 3.64 -10.44 0.60
C THR A 41 4.62 -11.59 0.39
N LEU A 42 4.20 -12.79 0.70
CA LEU A 42 5.05 -13.99 0.66
C LEU A 42 5.08 -14.65 -0.72
N ASN A 43 4.19 -14.23 -1.63
CA ASN A 43 3.99 -14.87 -2.93
C ASN A 43 3.64 -16.37 -2.81
N GLU A 44 2.90 -16.74 -1.77
CA GLU A 44 2.50 -18.14 -1.51
C GLU A 44 1.46 -18.65 -2.50
N ALA A 45 0.55 -17.75 -2.91
CA ALA A 45 -0.56 -18.09 -3.82
C ALA A 45 -0.28 -17.71 -5.28
N GLY A 46 0.92 -17.26 -5.58
CA GLY A 46 1.34 -16.76 -6.87
C GLY A 46 2.04 -15.41 -6.79
N CYS A 47 2.56 -14.95 -7.91
CA CYS A 47 3.22 -13.66 -8.03
C CYS A 47 2.20 -12.53 -8.34
N LEU A 48 2.71 -11.32 -8.51
CA LEU A 48 1.87 -10.15 -8.81
C LEU A 48 1.01 -10.36 -10.06
N GLU A 49 1.56 -11.00 -11.08
CA GLU A 49 0.87 -11.25 -12.34
C GLU A 49 -0.39 -12.12 -12.16
N ASP A 50 -0.33 -13.13 -11.29
CA ASP A 50 -1.48 -13.99 -10.97
C ASP A 50 -2.59 -13.17 -10.28
N THR A 51 -2.20 -12.30 -9.37
CA THR A 51 -3.12 -11.38 -8.68
C THR A 51 -3.76 -10.39 -9.66
N LEU A 52 -2.99 -9.77 -10.54
CA LEU A 52 -3.49 -8.84 -11.55
C LEU A 52 -4.43 -9.54 -12.55
N GLN A 53 -4.11 -10.78 -12.92
CA GLN A 53 -4.99 -11.60 -13.75
C GLN A 53 -6.32 -11.89 -13.04
N ALA A 54 -6.29 -12.17 -11.74
CA ALA A 54 -7.50 -12.41 -10.94
C ALA A 54 -8.38 -11.17 -10.79
N PHE A 55 -7.83 -9.96 -10.88
CA PHE A 55 -8.64 -8.73 -10.93
C PHE A 55 -9.54 -8.71 -12.16
N GLY A 56 -9.10 -9.29 -13.28
CA GLY A 56 -9.91 -9.43 -14.49
C GLY A 56 -10.41 -8.10 -15.07
N GLY A 57 -9.65 -7.01 -14.89
CA GLY A 57 -10.03 -5.66 -15.31
C GLY A 57 -11.08 -4.98 -14.43
N ARG A 58 -11.52 -5.62 -13.33
CA ARG A 58 -12.49 -5.05 -12.37
C ARG A 58 -11.79 -4.06 -11.44
N THR A 59 -12.54 -3.05 -10.99
CA THR A 59 -12.00 -2.02 -10.09
C THR A 59 -11.69 -2.60 -8.71
N ILE A 60 -10.48 -2.35 -8.23
CA ILE A 60 -10.02 -2.79 -6.92
C ILE A 60 -9.07 -1.76 -6.31
N HIS A 61 -9.18 -1.60 -4.99
CA HIS A 61 -8.27 -0.75 -4.22
C HIS A 61 -7.11 -1.58 -3.67
N THR A 62 -5.89 -1.27 -4.07
CA THR A 62 -4.67 -1.89 -3.53
C THR A 62 -4.07 -1.00 -2.45
N TYR A 63 -3.88 -1.55 -1.24
CA TYR A 63 -3.25 -0.85 -0.14
C TYR A 63 -1.72 -0.84 -0.29
N HIS A 64 -1.09 0.18 0.32
CA HIS A 64 0.37 0.34 0.42
C HIS A 64 1.10 -0.13 -0.86
N THR A 65 0.62 0.37 -1.99
CA THR A 65 1.10 -0.05 -3.32
C THR A 65 2.56 0.36 -3.59
N GLU A 66 3.11 1.28 -2.80
CA GLU A 66 4.55 1.58 -2.76
C GLU A 66 5.37 0.50 -2.04
N GLY A 67 4.70 -0.38 -1.29
CA GLY A 67 5.32 -1.49 -0.59
C GLY A 67 5.65 -1.24 0.88
N ALA A 68 5.24 -0.12 1.47
CA ALA A 68 5.54 0.19 2.87
C ALA A 68 4.82 -0.73 3.85
N GLY A 69 3.61 -1.17 3.56
CA GLY A 69 2.82 -2.04 4.43
C GLY A 69 2.87 -3.53 4.06
N GLY A 70 3.69 -3.92 3.09
CA GLY A 70 3.71 -5.27 2.55
C GLY A 70 3.13 -5.33 1.13
N GLY A 71 2.63 -6.50 0.75
CA GLY A 71 2.18 -6.80 -0.60
C GLY A 71 3.27 -7.47 -1.44
N HIS A 72 2.93 -7.92 -2.63
CA HIS A 72 3.85 -8.68 -3.49
C HIS A 72 5.25 -8.08 -3.56
N ALA A 73 6.25 -8.86 -3.21
CA ALA A 73 7.65 -8.46 -3.30
C ALA A 73 8.25 -9.03 -4.60
N PRO A 74 9.09 -8.23 -5.31
CA PRO A 74 9.50 -6.85 -4.97
C PRO A 74 8.65 -5.76 -5.63
N ASP A 75 7.65 -6.08 -6.40
CA ASP A 75 7.16 -5.24 -7.50
C ASP A 75 5.67 -4.86 -7.46
N ILE A 76 5.05 -4.88 -6.25
CA ILE A 76 3.64 -4.46 -6.08
C ILE A 76 3.33 -3.09 -6.72
N ILE A 77 4.31 -2.20 -6.79
CA ILE A 77 4.17 -0.87 -7.41
C ILE A 77 3.67 -0.96 -8.86
N LYS A 78 3.97 -2.03 -9.57
CA LYS A 78 3.51 -2.23 -10.95
C LYS A 78 1.99 -2.26 -11.07
N ALA A 79 1.27 -2.61 -9.99
CA ALA A 79 -0.19 -2.58 -9.97
C ALA A 79 -0.75 -1.18 -10.26
N ALA A 80 -0.02 -0.12 -9.89
CA ALA A 80 -0.43 1.26 -10.16
C ALA A 80 -0.46 1.63 -11.65
N ALA A 81 0.10 0.80 -12.53
CA ALA A 81 0.03 1.02 -13.99
C ALA A 81 -1.29 0.57 -14.62
N PHE A 82 -2.16 -0.09 -13.87
CA PHE A 82 -3.42 -0.63 -14.39
C PHE A 82 -4.57 0.32 -14.10
N MET A 83 -5.33 0.68 -15.13
CA MET A 83 -6.42 1.66 -15.07
C MET A 83 -7.59 1.28 -14.14
N ASN A 84 -7.75 0.00 -13.88
CA ASN A 84 -8.77 -0.54 -12.97
C ASN A 84 -8.30 -0.63 -11.51
N VAL A 85 -7.05 -0.32 -11.24
CA VAL A 85 -6.49 -0.33 -9.88
C VAL A 85 -6.55 1.08 -9.29
N LEU A 86 -7.05 1.18 -8.07
CA LEU A 86 -7.03 2.39 -7.25
C LEU A 86 -5.89 2.24 -6.23
N PRO A 87 -4.67 2.69 -6.53
CA PRO A 87 -3.54 2.48 -5.65
C PRO A 87 -3.52 3.52 -4.54
N SER A 88 -3.37 3.08 -3.30
CA SER A 88 -3.04 3.97 -2.18
C SER A 88 -1.62 3.72 -1.69
N SER A 89 -1.00 4.77 -1.19
CA SER A 89 0.21 4.63 -0.40
C SER A 89 -0.13 4.57 1.08
N THR A 90 0.80 4.03 1.85
CA THR A 90 0.75 4.05 3.30
C THR A 90 2.04 4.66 3.81
N ASN A 91 1.91 5.71 4.59
CA ASN A 91 3.05 6.42 5.15
C ASN A 91 3.18 6.16 6.66
N PRO A 92 3.72 5.01 7.08
CA PRO A 92 3.90 4.67 8.49
C PRO A 92 5.00 5.48 9.16
N THR A 93 5.96 6.04 8.39
CA THR A 93 7.09 6.80 8.85
C THR A 93 7.04 8.24 8.34
N MET A 94 7.92 9.09 8.82
CA MET A 94 8.06 10.46 8.30
C MET A 94 8.69 10.43 6.91
N PRO A 95 8.08 11.07 5.88
CA PRO A 95 8.57 10.98 4.50
C PRO A 95 9.92 11.70 4.28
N PHE A 96 10.46 12.37 5.31
CA PHE A 96 11.68 13.17 5.20
C PHE A 96 12.79 12.74 6.14
N THR A 97 12.62 11.67 6.91
CA THR A 97 13.64 11.23 7.86
C THR A 97 14.69 10.39 7.15
N VAL A 98 15.95 10.57 7.53
CA VAL A 98 17.05 9.70 7.08
C VAL A 98 16.90 8.27 7.57
N ASN A 99 16.09 8.04 8.59
CA ASN A 99 15.90 6.75 9.24
C ASN A 99 14.63 6.03 8.77
N THR A 100 13.97 6.52 7.73
CA THR A 100 12.69 5.95 7.25
C THR A 100 12.79 4.44 7.00
N ILE A 101 13.87 3.98 6.41
CA ILE A 101 14.08 2.55 6.11
C ILE A 101 14.27 1.74 7.40
N ASP A 102 15.08 2.23 8.33
CA ASP A 102 15.34 1.55 9.61
C ASP A 102 14.07 1.49 10.47
N GLU A 103 13.33 2.60 10.55
CA GLU A 103 12.04 2.64 11.23
C GLU A 103 11.06 1.66 10.61
N HIS A 104 11.05 1.56 9.29
CA HIS A 104 10.18 0.63 8.58
C HIS A 104 10.56 -0.82 8.86
N LEU A 105 11.85 -1.15 8.88
CA LEU A 105 12.32 -2.48 9.26
C LEU A 105 11.85 -2.84 10.67
N ASP A 106 12.01 -1.93 11.61
CA ASP A 106 11.55 -2.12 12.99
C ASP A 106 10.05 -2.36 13.07
N MET A 107 9.25 -1.58 12.36
CA MET A 107 7.80 -1.73 12.31
C MET A 107 7.40 -3.07 11.69
N LEU A 108 8.04 -3.47 10.60
CA LEU A 108 7.76 -4.73 9.91
C LEU A 108 8.08 -5.92 10.81
N MET A 109 9.22 -5.88 11.53
CA MET A 109 9.57 -6.89 12.53
C MET A 109 8.51 -7.05 13.61
N VAL A 110 8.01 -5.93 14.14
CA VAL A 110 6.99 -5.94 15.20
C VAL A 110 5.64 -6.45 14.68
N CYS A 111 5.19 -5.95 13.54
CA CYS A 111 3.88 -6.29 12.99
C CYS A 111 3.75 -7.75 12.56
N HIS A 112 4.85 -8.34 12.11
CA HIS A 112 4.88 -9.76 11.71
C HIS A 112 5.42 -10.70 12.80
N HIS A 113 5.54 -10.21 14.05
CA HIS A 113 5.98 -11.01 15.21
C HIS A 113 7.36 -11.66 15.02
N LEU A 114 8.25 -11.00 14.29
CA LEU A 114 9.60 -11.47 14.01
C LEU A 114 10.55 -11.13 15.17
N ASP A 115 11.61 -11.92 15.34
CA ASP A 115 12.59 -11.76 16.41
C ASP A 115 13.92 -11.22 15.84
N LYS A 116 14.33 -10.02 16.27
CA LYS A 116 15.60 -9.40 15.87
C LYS A 116 16.86 -10.23 16.23
N ARG A 117 16.74 -11.20 17.12
CA ARG A 117 17.82 -12.12 17.49
C ARG A 117 17.97 -13.27 16.49
N ILE A 118 16.98 -13.50 15.66
CA ILE A 118 16.98 -14.52 14.61
C ILE A 118 17.39 -13.88 13.30
N ARG A 119 18.53 -14.26 12.76
CA ARG A 119 19.09 -13.66 11.55
C ARG A 119 18.21 -13.86 10.32
N GLU A 120 17.53 -14.98 10.26
CA GLU A 120 16.61 -15.34 9.19
C GLU A 120 15.36 -14.43 9.22
N ASP A 121 14.84 -14.10 10.40
CA ASP A 121 13.73 -13.18 10.54
C ASP A 121 14.10 -11.76 10.08
N VAL A 122 15.29 -11.30 10.46
CA VAL A 122 15.80 -9.99 10.01
C VAL A 122 15.98 -9.97 8.49
N ALA A 123 16.59 -11.01 7.93
CA ALA A 123 16.79 -11.12 6.48
C ALA A 123 15.46 -11.21 5.72
N PHE A 124 14.47 -11.89 6.29
CA PHE A 124 13.13 -11.93 5.73
C PHE A 124 12.49 -10.54 5.70
N ALA A 125 12.48 -9.84 6.84
CA ALA A 125 11.93 -8.50 6.96
C ALA A 125 12.61 -7.52 5.97
N ASP A 126 13.93 -7.50 5.95
CA ASP A 126 14.72 -6.66 5.05
C ASP A 126 14.40 -6.93 3.57
N SER A 127 14.21 -8.20 3.20
CA SER A 127 13.85 -8.58 1.82
C SER A 127 12.48 -8.06 1.37
N ARG A 128 11.62 -7.62 2.29
CA ARG A 128 10.29 -7.08 2.01
C ARG A 128 10.25 -5.55 1.92
N ILE A 129 11.31 -4.89 2.34
CA ILE A 129 11.43 -3.43 2.21
C ILE A 129 11.79 -3.09 0.76
N ARG A 130 11.17 -2.02 0.27
CA ARG A 130 11.38 -1.48 -1.08
C ARG A 130 11.82 -0.02 -0.96
N PRO A 131 13.11 0.22 -0.66
CA PRO A 131 13.59 1.56 -0.34
C PRO A 131 13.31 2.58 -1.45
N GLU A 132 13.41 2.15 -2.70
CA GLU A 132 13.26 3.02 -3.86
C GLU A 132 11.82 3.56 -3.99
N THR A 133 10.83 2.68 -3.86
CA THR A 133 9.42 3.06 -4.00
C THR A 133 8.88 3.74 -2.76
N ILE A 134 9.32 3.33 -1.57
CA ILE A 134 8.97 3.98 -0.30
C ILE A 134 9.56 5.39 -0.23
N ALA A 135 10.82 5.55 -0.59
CA ALA A 135 11.48 6.86 -0.62
C ALA A 135 10.90 7.81 -1.68
N ALA A 136 10.27 7.26 -2.72
CA ALA A 136 9.64 8.05 -3.80
C ALA A 136 8.15 8.34 -3.57
N GLU A 137 7.58 7.97 -2.44
CA GLU A 137 6.13 8.10 -2.17
C GLU A 137 5.61 9.50 -2.47
N ASP A 138 6.30 10.53 -2.01
CA ASP A 138 5.93 11.92 -2.21
C ASP A 138 5.97 12.33 -3.69
N VAL A 139 7.00 11.92 -4.42
CA VAL A 139 7.11 12.16 -5.87
C VAL A 139 6.02 11.41 -6.63
N LEU A 140 5.71 10.20 -6.24
CA LEU A 140 4.65 9.39 -6.85
C LEU A 140 3.25 10.01 -6.65
N HIS A 141 2.99 10.61 -5.48
CA HIS A 141 1.79 11.41 -5.25
C HIS A 141 1.75 12.66 -6.13
N ASP A 142 2.85 13.40 -6.20
CA ASP A 142 2.94 14.62 -7.01
C ASP A 142 2.76 14.35 -8.52
N LEU A 143 3.18 13.19 -8.98
CA LEU A 143 2.98 12.71 -10.35
C LEU A 143 1.58 12.12 -10.60
N GLY A 144 0.76 12.01 -9.57
CA GLY A 144 -0.59 11.44 -9.69
C GLY A 144 -0.63 9.91 -9.83
N VAL A 145 0.45 9.22 -9.47
CA VAL A 145 0.50 7.74 -9.47
C VAL A 145 -0.40 7.20 -8.37
N PHE A 146 -0.38 7.82 -7.20
CA PHE A 146 -1.30 7.53 -6.10
C PHE A 146 -2.31 8.66 -5.94
N SER A 147 -3.57 8.30 -5.73
CA SER A 147 -4.64 9.26 -5.44
C SER A 147 -5.06 9.28 -3.97
N MET A 148 -4.58 8.33 -3.18
CA MET A 148 -4.95 8.16 -1.78
C MET A 148 -3.71 7.93 -0.93
N LEU A 149 -3.72 8.54 0.26
CA LEU A 149 -2.73 8.31 1.30
C LEU A 149 -3.45 7.76 2.54
N SER A 150 -2.99 6.65 3.06
CA SER A 150 -3.60 5.96 4.19
C SER A 150 -2.64 5.81 5.37
N SER A 151 -3.19 5.46 6.55
CA SER A 151 -2.39 5.34 7.76
C SER A 151 -1.90 3.92 8.02
N ASP A 152 -2.61 2.91 7.54
CA ASP A 152 -2.42 1.51 7.96
C ASP A 152 -2.39 1.34 9.49
N SER A 153 -3.31 2.04 10.18
CA SER A 153 -3.23 2.29 11.62
C SER A 153 -3.35 1.06 12.51
N GLN A 154 -3.94 -0.01 11.99
CA GLN A 154 -4.10 -1.26 12.74
C GLN A 154 -2.85 -2.14 12.70
N ALA A 155 -1.94 -1.89 11.78
CA ALA A 155 -0.70 -2.63 11.65
C ALA A 155 0.50 -1.70 11.84
N MET A 156 0.84 -0.91 10.85
CA MET A 156 2.11 -0.19 10.80
C MET A 156 1.97 1.32 10.93
N GLY A 157 0.76 1.86 10.82
CA GLY A 157 0.54 3.29 10.73
C GLY A 157 0.04 3.94 12.00
N ARG A 158 -0.11 5.26 11.92
CA ARG A 158 -0.55 6.14 13.01
C ARG A 158 -1.68 7.01 12.52
N VAL A 159 -2.91 6.66 12.86
CA VAL A 159 -4.12 7.31 12.34
C VAL A 159 -4.15 8.83 12.60
N GLY A 160 -3.70 9.27 13.76
CA GLY A 160 -3.68 10.70 14.11
C GLY A 160 -2.66 11.51 13.32
N GLU A 161 -1.67 10.88 12.74
CA GLU A 161 -0.59 11.55 12.04
C GLU A 161 -0.76 11.59 10.52
N VAL A 162 -1.59 10.72 9.94
CA VAL A 162 -1.72 10.62 8.48
C VAL A 162 -2.13 11.94 7.83
N ILE A 163 -3.02 12.69 8.46
CA ILE A 163 -3.48 14.01 7.95
C ILE A 163 -2.31 14.99 7.93
N ILE A 164 -1.57 15.08 9.03
CA ILE A 164 -0.39 15.97 9.12
C ILE A 164 0.66 15.60 8.09
N ARG A 165 0.94 14.31 7.92
CA ARG A 165 1.92 13.81 6.95
C ARG A 165 1.49 14.07 5.51
N THR A 166 0.20 13.97 5.22
CA THR A 166 -0.35 14.33 3.91
C THR A 166 -0.05 15.81 3.58
N TRP A 167 -0.30 16.70 4.52
CA TRP A 167 0.02 18.13 4.35
C TRP A 167 1.53 18.39 4.26
N GLN A 168 2.34 17.70 5.03
CA GLN A 168 3.79 17.80 4.96
C GLN A 168 4.33 17.35 3.59
N THR A 169 3.81 16.25 3.07
CA THR A 169 4.14 15.73 1.74
C THR A 169 3.77 16.74 0.66
N ALA A 170 2.55 17.25 0.69
CA ALA A 170 2.09 18.28 -0.26
C ALA A 170 2.96 19.55 -0.21
N ASN A 171 3.27 20.03 1.01
CA ASN A 171 4.14 21.19 1.18
C ASN A 171 5.57 20.94 0.66
N LYS A 172 6.14 19.78 0.94
CA LYS A 172 7.46 19.40 0.44
C LYS A 172 7.48 19.42 -1.10
N MET A 173 6.49 18.81 -1.72
CA MET A 173 6.43 18.77 -3.18
C MET A 173 6.25 20.15 -3.78
N LYS A 174 5.41 21.00 -3.18
CA LYS A 174 5.28 22.40 -3.58
C LYS A 174 6.61 23.17 -3.49
N LEU A 175 7.37 22.98 -2.42
CA LEU A 175 8.67 23.63 -2.25
C LEU A 175 9.72 23.13 -3.25
N GLN A 176 9.70 21.85 -3.58
CA GLN A 176 10.69 21.22 -4.46
C GLN A 176 10.36 21.35 -5.95
N ARG A 177 9.09 21.30 -6.31
CA ARG A 177 8.63 21.22 -7.70
C ARG A 177 7.80 22.42 -8.15
N GLY A 178 7.41 23.29 -7.22
CA GLY A 178 6.56 24.45 -7.48
C GLY A 178 5.05 24.16 -7.28
N ALA A 179 4.25 25.19 -7.42
CA ALA A 179 2.79 25.06 -7.34
C ALA A 179 2.24 24.39 -8.61
N LEU A 180 1.15 23.62 -8.47
CA LEU A 180 0.47 22.98 -9.60
C LEU A 180 -0.13 24.01 -10.55
N ILE A 181 -0.60 25.14 -10.02
CA ILE A 181 -1.14 26.25 -10.78
C ILE A 181 -0.23 27.46 -10.59
N ALA A 182 0.21 28.06 -11.70
CA ALA A 182 1.08 29.23 -11.65
C ALA A 182 0.41 30.41 -10.90
N GLY A 183 1.10 30.96 -9.91
CA GLY A 183 0.59 32.07 -9.09
C GLY A 183 -0.17 31.66 -7.83
N GLU A 184 -0.41 30.39 -7.59
CA GLU A 184 -0.95 29.95 -6.30
C GLU A 184 0.10 30.03 -5.19
N THR A 185 -0.33 30.58 -4.05
CA THR A 185 0.52 30.73 -2.86
C THR A 185 0.20 29.71 -1.76
N ASN A 186 -0.88 28.95 -1.92
CA ASN A 186 -1.38 28.00 -0.89
C ASN A 186 -1.21 26.56 -1.32
#